data_33eae8499c64680d3d752614472336f9
#
_entry.id   33eae8499c64680d3d752614472336f9
#
_cell.length_a   1.000
_cell.length_b   1.000
_cell.length_c   1.000
_cell.angle_alpha   90.00
_cell.angle_beta   90.00
_cell.angle_gamma   90.00
#
_symmetry.space_group_name_H-M   'P 1'
#
loop_
_entity.id
_entity.type
_entity.pdbx_description
1 polymer ?
#
loop_
_entity_poly.entity_id
_entity_poly.type
_entity_poly.pdbx_seq_one_letter_code
_entity_poly.pdbx_strand_id
1 'polypeptide(L)'
;MSENDASPWIDWLNRTQAGLAPRQANRLVQGATALALLAGTALAPPVRAQGTPAAPPVTVATPLARQVAEWNEHTARIEPSARVEIRPRVSGQVMQVHFQDGALVRAGELLFTLDQRPFQIAVENARAEVARNEARLTLAEQQVQRYTPLVQQRFAPESEMDTRRSALREGQAGLAAARAALHQAELDLEFSEIRAPRPGRVSDRRVDAGNLVQQGTTLLTTLVALDPIYVSFDASETEYLRYARATRGGMRRGAGQADTVVQLRLLDEPDFRREGRMDFVDSGFDARSGTIRGRAVVPNPDLFLTPGSFARLRLFAGEAPALMVPDAAIMADQSGRMVLTVASDGTVSPRTVLLGPLVDGLRVVRSGLAPEDRVIIGGLHRARPGAHVTAELGRIGPGPMAAAD
;
A
#
# COMPACT_ATOMS: atom_id res chain seq x y z
N MET A 1 -31.65 -30.72 32.15
CA MET A 1 -30.86 -31.88 31.75
C MET A 1 -29.62 -31.26 31.12
N SER A 2 -28.62 -31.01 31.94
CA SER A 2 -27.42 -31.83 32.29
C SER A 2 -26.54 -32.04 31.05
N GLU A 3 -25.28 -31.75 30.96
CA GLU A 3 -24.12 -31.78 31.85
C GLU A 3 -22.94 -31.14 31.08
N ASN A 4 -22.21 -30.28 31.71
CA ASN A 4 -20.80 -30.38 32.09
C ASN A 4 -19.88 -31.18 31.13
N ASP A 5 -18.93 -30.47 30.53
CA ASP A 5 -17.60 -31.05 30.35
C ASP A 5 -16.52 -29.97 30.54
N ALA A 6 -15.82 -30.12 31.66
CA ALA A 6 -14.70 -29.30 32.10
C ALA A 6 -13.39 -29.79 31.47
N SER A 7 -12.59 -28.88 31.00
CA SER A 7 -11.23 -29.09 30.44
C SER A 7 -10.22 -29.64 31.45
N PRO A 8 -9.31 -30.54 31.06
CA PRO A 8 -8.37 -31.27 31.97
C PRO A 8 -7.04 -30.56 32.21
N TRP A 9 -6.95 -29.22 32.20
CA TRP A 9 -5.65 -28.49 32.34
C TRP A 9 -5.40 -27.84 33.71
N ILE A 10 -6.27 -28.03 34.71
CA ILE A 10 -6.14 -27.38 36.04
C ILE A 10 -5.46 -28.30 37.09
N ASP A 11 -5.25 -29.56 36.83
CA ASP A 11 -4.74 -30.53 37.80
C ASP A 11 -3.20 -30.69 37.85
N TRP A 12 -2.44 -29.95 37.03
CA TRP A 12 -0.97 -30.05 37.03
C TRP A 12 -0.25 -29.02 37.91
N LEU A 13 -0.94 -28.03 38.46
CA LEU A 13 -0.32 -26.91 39.22
C LEU A 13 -0.32 -27.09 40.74
N ASN A 14 -0.89 -28.16 41.29
CA ASN A 14 -1.02 -28.35 42.78
C ASN A 14 -0.19 -29.47 43.38
N ARG A 15 0.85 -30.00 42.73
CA ARG A 15 1.65 -31.12 43.27
C ARG A 15 3.14 -30.87 43.40
N THR A 16 3.58 -29.69 43.75
CA THR A 16 5.00 -29.48 44.13
C THR A 16 5.17 -28.42 45.21
N GLN A 17 4.48 -28.60 46.33
CA GLN A 17 4.89 -27.96 47.59
C GLN A 17 4.50 -28.86 48.77
N ALA A 18 5.39 -29.74 49.12
CA ALA A 18 5.40 -30.33 50.47
C ALA A 18 6.79 -30.90 50.79
N GLY A 19 7.46 -30.29 51.75
CA GLY A 19 8.34 -31.01 52.66
C GLY A 19 9.84 -30.74 52.54
N LEU A 20 10.38 -29.90 53.39
CA LEU A 20 11.29 -30.34 54.47
C LEU A 20 11.90 -29.12 55.15
N ALA A 21 11.53 -28.92 56.39
CA ALA A 21 12.19 -28.03 57.35
C ALA A 21 13.00 -28.91 58.37
N PRO A 22 13.64 -28.38 59.42
CA PRO A 22 15.08 -28.21 59.56
C PRO A 22 15.63 -29.11 60.73
N ARG A 23 16.95 -29.27 60.86
CA ARG A 23 17.57 -29.75 62.12
C ARG A 23 18.91 -29.09 62.40
N GLN A 24 18.96 -28.48 63.59
CA GLN A 24 20.07 -28.00 64.39
C GLN A 24 21.07 -29.09 64.76
N ALA A 25 22.29 -28.69 65.01
CA ALA A 25 23.15 -29.11 66.19
C ALA A 25 24.55 -28.52 65.93
N ASN A 26 25.02 -27.57 66.61
CA ASN A 26 25.49 -27.36 67.99
C ASN A 26 26.78 -28.12 68.37
N ARG A 27 27.73 -27.33 68.90
CA ARG A 27 28.77 -27.56 69.91
C ARG A 27 30.20 -27.83 69.45
N LEU A 28 31.03 -26.86 69.75
CA LEU A 28 32.10 -26.79 70.80
C LEU A 28 33.33 -27.66 70.56
N VAL A 29 34.51 -27.01 70.51
CA VAL A 29 35.61 -27.30 71.47
C VAL A 29 36.57 -26.11 71.53
N GLN A 30 36.80 -25.60 72.74
CA GLN A 30 37.87 -24.69 73.22
C GLN A 30 39.13 -25.43 73.47
N GLY A 31 40.29 -24.77 73.43
CA GLY A 31 41.54 -25.22 74.04
C GLY A 31 42.72 -24.48 73.41
N ALA A 32 43.15 -23.43 73.94
CA ALA A 32 44.23 -23.04 74.78
C ALA A 32 45.60 -23.70 74.40
N THR A 33 46.59 -22.83 74.11
CA THR A 33 47.73 -22.60 74.97
C THR A 33 48.73 -21.60 74.36
N ALA A 34 49.29 -20.84 75.20
CA ALA A 34 50.14 -19.66 75.22
C ALA A 34 51.61 -19.90 74.77
N LEU A 35 52.25 -18.76 74.48
CA LEU A 35 53.65 -18.36 74.80
C LEU A 35 54.78 -18.93 73.94
N ALA A 36 55.37 -18.08 73.15
CA ALA A 36 56.82 -17.80 73.05
C ALA A 36 57.13 -16.50 72.37
N LEU A 37 57.50 -15.49 73.12
CA LEU A 37 58.28 -14.33 72.71
C LEU A 37 59.63 -14.81 72.21
N LEU A 38 60.13 -14.31 71.07
CA LEU A 38 61.52 -13.85 70.88
C LEU A 38 61.66 -13.08 69.52
N ALA A 39 62.37 -12.01 69.69
CA ALA A 39 62.74 -11.01 68.77
C ALA A 39 63.31 -11.51 67.41
N GLY A 40 62.84 -10.91 66.33
CA GLY A 40 63.43 -10.97 65.01
C GLY A 40 63.08 -9.72 64.25
N THR A 41 63.90 -8.68 64.36
CA THR A 41 63.87 -7.50 63.50
C THR A 41 64.27 -7.92 62.10
N ALA A 42 63.25 -8.27 61.25
CA ALA A 42 63.45 -8.48 59.83
C ALA A 42 63.05 -7.20 59.10
N LEU A 43 63.99 -6.63 58.38
CA LEU A 43 63.80 -5.53 57.43
C LEU A 43 62.64 -5.90 56.49
N ALA A 44 61.50 -5.17 56.57
CA ALA A 44 60.45 -5.24 55.61
C ALA A 44 60.98 -4.56 54.33
N PRO A 45 60.87 -5.21 53.14
CA PRO A 45 61.15 -4.55 51.88
C PRO A 45 60.11 -3.44 51.66
N PRO A 46 60.49 -2.34 51.00
CA PRO A 46 59.56 -1.25 50.73
C PRO A 46 58.39 -1.80 49.89
N VAL A 47 57.16 -1.70 50.40
CA VAL A 47 55.94 -1.90 49.65
C VAL A 47 56.02 -0.92 48.48
N ARG A 48 56.38 -1.42 47.28
CA ARG A 48 56.20 -0.67 46.07
C ARG A 48 54.72 -0.33 46.00
N ALA A 49 54.40 0.96 46.08
CA ALA A 49 53.09 1.45 45.72
C ALA A 49 52.76 0.88 44.32
N GLN A 50 51.80 -0.07 44.28
CA GLN A 50 51.26 -0.51 43.02
C GLN A 50 50.68 0.73 42.38
N GLY A 51 51.33 1.20 41.30
CA GLY A 51 50.85 2.32 40.51
C GLY A 51 49.39 2.02 40.16
N THR A 52 48.53 3.02 40.31
CA THR A 52 47.13 2.98 39.91
C THR A 52 47.06 2.31 38.54
N PRO A 53 46.26 1.23 38.34
CA PRO A 53 46.19 0.57 37.06
C PRO A 53 45.86 1.61 35.98
N ALA A 54 46.69 1.72 34.94
CA ALA A 54 46.46 2.63 33.87
C ALA A 54 45.04 2.44 33.34
N ALA A 55 44.25 3.49 33.29
CA ALA A 55 42.88 3.45 32.80
C ALA A 55 42.85 2.79 31.41
N PRO A 56 42.00 1.78 31.17
CA PRO A 56 41.99 1.06 29.90
C PRO A 56 41.67 2.00 28.72
N PRO A 57 42.37 1.90 27.59
CA PRO A 57 42.11 2.74 26.43
C PRO A 57 40.81 2.29 25.75
N VAL A 58 39.96 3.24 25.38
CA VAL A 58 38.71 3.07 24.63
C VAL A 58 38.64 4.12 23.51
N THR A 59 38.09 3.72 22.38
CA THR A 59 37.86 4.65 21.27
C THR A 59 36.50 5.32 21.42
N VAL A 60 36.47 6.64 21.45
CA VAL A 60 35.25 7.45 21.57
C VAL A 60 35.04 8.32 20.34
N ALA A 61 33.80 8.55 19.95
CA ALA A 61 33.46 9.47 18.90
C ALA A 61 32.16 10.25 19.22
N THR A 62 32.02 11.42 18.67
CA THR A 62 30.74 12.15 18.68
C THR A 62 29.76 11.49 17.69
N PRO A 63 28.46 11.39 18.03
CA PRO A 63 27.45 10.89 17.12
C PRO A 63 27.45 11.65 15.79
N LEU A 64 27.27 10.93 14.69
CA LEU A 64 27.17 11.57 13.38
C LEU A 64 25.78 12.19 13.22
N ALA A 65 25.70 13.51 13.10
CA ALA A 65 24.46 14.22 12.81
C ALA A 65 24.21 14.21 11.30
N ARG A 66 23.07 13.66 10.86
CA ARG A 66 22.68 13.59 9.45
C ARG A 66 21.17 13.72 9.31
N GLN A 67 20.71 14.26 8.17
CA GLN A 67 19.30 14.16 7.77
C GLN A 67 19.01 12.72 7.33
N VAL A 68 18.03 12.10 7.96
CA VAL A 68 17.63 10.72 7.68
C VAL A 68 16.18 10.70 7.22
N ALA A 69 15.94 10.00 6.11
CA ALA A 69 14.59 9.77 5.61
C ALA A 69 13.80 8.91 6.61
N GLU A 70 12.69 9.44 7.05
CA GLU A 70 11.74 8.69 7.88
C GLU A 70 10.69 8.03 7.00
N TRP A 71 10.38 6.77 7.32
CA TRP A 71 9.37 5.97 6.64
C TRP A 71 8.40 5.38 7.65
N ASN A 72 7.11 5.45 7.33
CA ASN A 72 6.09 4.73 8.07
C ASN A 72 5.66 3.50 7.26
N GLU A 73 5.73 2.32 7.87
CA GLU A 73 5.36 1.07 7.22
C GLU A 73 3.92 0.67 7.56
N HIS A 74 3.19 0.24 6.54
CA HIS A 74 1.82 -0.24 6.64
C HIS A 74 1.68 -1.60 5.96
N THR A 75 0.77 -2.41 6.47
CA THR A 75 0.26 -3.54 5.70
C THR A 75 -0.72 -3.01 4.67
N ALA A 76 -0.54 -3.39 3.44
CA ALA A 76 -1.33 -2.90 2.33
C ALA A 76 -1.93 -4.06 1.52
N ARG A 77 -3.03 -3.79 0.85
CA ARG A 77 -3.71 -4.72 -0.04
C ARG A 77 -3.64 -4.23 -1.47
N ILE A 78 -3.31 -5.13 -2.38
CA ILE A 78 -3.25 -4.84 -3.80
C ILE A 78 -4.65 -4.94 -4.39
N GLU A 79 -5.07 -3.90 -5.11
CA GLU A 79 -6.39 -3.78 -5.72
C GLU A 79 -6.26 -3.40 -7.20
N PRO A 80 -7.14 -3.87 -8.08
CA PRO A 80 -7.09 -3.48 -9.48
C PRO A 80 -7.45 -1.99 -9.63
N SER A 81 -6.82 -1.30 -10.58
CA SER A 81 -7.17 0.12 -10.85
C SER A 81 -8.58 0.28 -11.41
N ALA A 82 -9.13 -0.75 -12.02
CA ALA A 82 -10.55 -0.83 -12.34
C ALA A 82 -11.01 -2.29 -12.43
N ARG A 83 -12.24 -2.49 -12.05
CA ARG A 83 -12.96 -3.77 -12.19
C ARG A 83 -14.25 -3.49 -12.94
N VAL A 84 -14.42 -4.16 -14.08
CA VAL A 84 -15.57 -3.98 -14.96
C VAL A 84 -16.27 -5.32 -15.12
N GLU A 85 -17.54 -5.37 -14.78
CA GLU A 85 -18.42 -6.50 -15.06
C GLU A 85 -18.89 -6.40 -16.51
N ILE A 86 -18.58 -7.40 -17.32
CA ILE A 86 -18.99 -7.47 -18.71
C ILE A 86 -20.39 -8.08 -18.75
N ARG A 87 -21.36 -7.26 -19.13
CA ARG A 87 -22.77 -7.62 -19.29
C ARG A 87 -23.25 -7.28 -20.67
N PRO A 88 -24.15 -8.07 -21.29
CA PRO A 88 -24.66 -7.76 -22.63
C PRO A 88 -25.59 -6.53 -22.58
N ARG A 89 -25.57 -5.75 -23.64
CA ARG A 89 -26.47 -4.60 -23.83
C ARG A 89 -27.73 -4.94 -24.62
N VAL A 90 -27.74 -6.12 -25.24
CA VAL A 90 -28.90 -6.71 -25.93
C VAL A 90 -29.04 -8.17 -25.50
N SER A 91 -30.26 -8.72 -25.55
CA SER A 91 -30.52 -10.12 -25.23
C SER A 91 -30.32 -10.97 -26.49
N GLY A 92 -29.76 -12.16 -26.32
CA GLY A 92 -29.54 -13.08 -27.43
C GLY A 92 -28.84 -14.37 -26.98
N GLN A 93 -28.69 -15.31 -27.92
CA GLN A 93 -27.93 -16.54 -27.68
C GLN A 93 -26.45 -16.27 -27.94
N VAL A 94 -25.57 -16.75 -27.03
CA VAL A 94 -24.12 -16.70 -27.25
C VAL A 94 -23.75 -17.68 -28.34
N MET A 95 -23.22 -17.20 -29.44
CA MET A 95 -22.73 -18.04 -30.54
C MET A 95 -21.28 -18.47 -30.33
N GLN A 96 -20.42 -17.55 -29.86
CA GLN A 96 -19.01 -17.79 -29.73
C GLN A 96 -18.39 -16.98 -28.58
N VAL A 97 -17.42 -17.59 -27.91
CA VAL A 97 -16.51 -16.96 -26.92
C VAL A 97 -15.14 -16.88 -27.57
N HIS A 98 -14.52 -15.69 -27.59
CA HIS A 98 -13.28 -15.40 -28.32
C HIS A 98 -12.02 -15.32 -27.46
N PHE A 99 -12.12 -15.55 -26.16
CA PHE A 99 -10.99 -15.50 -25.24
C PHE A 99 -10.84 -16.79 -24.46
N GLN A 100 -9.67 -16.99 -23.88
CA GLN A 100 -9.43 -18.03 -22.86
C GLN A 100 -9.54 -17.42 -21.47
N ASP A 101 -10.01 -18.19 -20.49
CA ASP A 101 -10.13 -17.77 -19.10
C ASP A 101 -8.76 -17.31 -18.57
N GLY A 102 -8.71 -16.12 -17.94
CA GLY A 102 -7.48 -15.52 -17.44
C GLY A 102 -6.61 -14.81 -18.49
N ALA A 103 -7.03 -14.76 -19.76
CA ALA A 103 -6.27 -14.10 -20.82
C ALA A 103 -6.16 -12.58 -20.62
N LEU A 104 -5.10 -11.99 -21.16
CA LEU A 104 -4.95 -10.56 -21.30
C LEU A 104 -5.61 -10.11 -22.59
N VAL A 105 -6.44 -9.07 -22.51
CA VAL A 105 -7.15 -8.51 -23.66
C VAL A 105 -6.88 -7.01 -23.80
N ARG A 106 -6.94 -6.52 -25.04
CA ARG A 106 -6.81 -5.09 -25.37
C ARG A 106 -8.17 -4.41 -25.37
N ALA A 107 -8.17 -3.07 -25.26
CA ALA A 107 -9.41 -2.30 -25.50
C ALA A 107 -9.94 -2.57 -26.90
N GLY A 108 -11.27 -2.78 -27.01
CA GLY A 108 -11.95 -3.10 -28.27
C GLY A 108 -11.85 -4.56 -28.72
N GLU A 109 -11.09 -5.41 -28.05
CA GLU A 109 -10.97 -6.83 -28.37
C GLU A 109 -12.31 -7.54 -28.18
N LEU A 110 -12.67 -8.40 -29.15
CA LEU A 110 -13.94 -9.12 -29.16
C LEU A 110 -13.91 -10.24 -28.10
N LEU A 111 -14.90 -10.25 -27.22
CA LEU A 111 -15.02 -11.22 -26.13
C LEU A 111 -16.11 -12.26 -26.41
N PHE A 112 -17.30 -11.82 -26.79
CA PHE A 112 -18.43 -12.68 -27.10
C PHE A 112 -19.14 -12.19 -28.35
N THR A 113 -19.69 -13.11 -29.10
CA THR A 113 -20.62 -12.82 -30.21
C THR A 113 -21.96 -13.48 -29.91
N LEU A 114 -23.01 -12.67 -29.93
CA LEU A 114 -24.39 -13.15 -29.87
C LEU A 114 -24.89 -13.50 -31.27
N ASP A 115 -26.04 -14.18 -31.37
CA ASP A 115 -26.69 -14.41 -32.67
C ASP A 115 -27.08 -13.09 -33.30
N GLN A 116 -26.36 -12.72 -34.37
CA GLN A 116 -26.54 -11.46 -35.08
C GLN A 116 -27.72 -11.44 -36.06
N ARG A 117 -28.21 -12.62 -36.47
CA ARG A 117 -29.24 -12.74 -37.51
C ARG A 117 -30.52 -11.93 -37.24
N PRO A 118 -31.08 -11.94 -36.01
CA PRO A 118 -32.25 -11.14 -35.70
C PRO A 118 -31.98 -9.63 -35.84
N PHE A 119 -30.78 -9.19 -35.40
CA PHE A 119 -30.39 -7.76 -35.49
C PHE A 119 -30.13 -7.32 -36.93
N GLN A 120 -29.50 -8.18 -37.77
CA GLN A 120 -29.30 -7.90 -39.18
C GLN A 120 -30.64 -7.70 -39.92
N ILE A 121 -31.62 -8.59 -39.67
CA ILE A 121 -32.97 -8.46 -40.21
C ILE A 121 -33.63 -7.15 -39.75
N ALA A 122 -33.44 -6.77 -38.48
CA ALA A 122 -33.98 -5.49 -37.97
C ALA A 122 -33.37 -4.27 -38.68
N VAL A 123 -32.06 -4.29 -38.95
CA VAL A 123 -31.36 -3.25 -39.70
C VAL A 123 -31.89 -3.18 -41.15
N GLU A 124 -32.06 -4.31 -41.83
CA GLU A 124 -32.60 -4.36 -43.19
C GLU A 124 -34.02 -3.80 -43.25
N ASN A 125 -34.88 -4.16 -42.31
CA ASN A 125 -36.24 -3.63 -42.18
C ASN A 125 -36.24 -2.11 -41.97
N ALA A 126 -35.40 -1.62 -41.07
CA ALA A 126 -35.27 -0.18 -40.80
C ALA A 126 -34.73 0.58 -41.98
N ARG A 127 -33.80 0.00 -42.75
CA ARG A 127 -33.31 0.61 -44.02
C ARG A 127 -34.41 0.72 -45.08
N ALA A 128 -35.23 -0.31 -45.23
CA ALA A 128 -36.38 -0.28 -46.14
C ALA A 128 -37.38 0.82 -45.73
N GLU A 129 -37.59 1.00 -44.41
CA GLU A 129 -38.48 2.06 -43.89
C GLU A 129 -37.92 3.47 -44.16
N VAL A 130 -36.60 3.66 -44.04
CA VAL A 130 -35.93 4.93 -44.42
C VAL A 130 -36.16 5.21 -45.92
N ALA A 131 -35.92 4.22 -46.81
CA ALA A 131 -36.13 4.37 -48.25
C ALA A 131 -37.59 4.73 -48.61
N ARG A 132 -38.56 4.09 -47.90
CA ARG A 132 -39.98 4.43 -48.09
C ARG A 132 -40.29 5.88 -47.70
N ASN A 133 -39.77 6.34 -46.57
CA ASN A 133 -40.01 7.72 -46.14
C ASN A 133 -39.24 8.77 -46.99
N GLU A 134 -38.08 8.41 -47.53
CA GLU A 134 -37.36 9.24 -48.50
C GLU A 134 -38.19 9.42 -49.78
N ALA A 135 -38.81 8.35 -50.32
CA ALA A 135 -39.66 8.46 -51.48
C ALA A 135 -40.92 9.34 -51.21
N ARG A 136 -41.53 9.22 -50.01
CA ARG A 136 -42.64 10.06 -49.58
C ARG A 136 -42.25 11.54 -49.50
N LEU A 137 -41.08 11.83 -48.88
CA LEU A 137 -40.55 13.19 -48.78
C LEU A 137 -40.31 13.78 -50.16
N THR A 138 -39.65 13.03 -51.05
CA THR A 138 -39.39 13.47 -52.42
C THR A 138 -40.69 13.80 -53.17
N LEU A 139 -41.73 12.99 -53.00
CA LEU A 139 -43.05 13.27 -53.58
C LEU A 139 -43.66 14.56 -53.02
N ALA A 140 -43.59 14.78 -51.70
CA ALA A 140 -44.10 15.98 -51.04
C ALA A 140 -43.33 17.26 -51.51
N GLU A 141 -42.01 17.16 -51.61
CA GLU A 141 -41.15 18.22 -52.13
C GLU A 141 -41.51 18.59 -53.56
N GLN A 142 -41.68 17.61 -54.47
CA GLN A 142 -42.12 17.85 -55.87
C GLN A 142 -43.49 18.45 -55.93
N GLN A 143 -44.42 18.07 -55.02
CA GLN A 143 -45.75 18.70 -54.99
C GLN A 143 -45.69 20.15 -54.59
N VAL A 144 -44.95 20.52 -53.54
CA VAL A 144 -44.72 21.90 -53.11
C VAL A 144 -44.08 22.71 -54.27
N GLN A 145 -43.04 22.17 -54.90
CA GLN A 145 -42.33 22.80 -55.97
C GLN A 145 -43.25 23.08 -57.16
N ARG A 146 -44.12 22.15 -57.57
CA ARG A 146 -45.08 22.32 -58.66
C ARG A 146 -46.19 23.31 -58.33
N TYR A 147 -46.67 23.33 -57.07
CA TYR A 147 -47.75 24.23 -56.66
C TYR A 147 -47.29 25.66 -56.38
N THR A 148 -46.08 25.90 -56.01
CA THR A 148 -45.55 27.24 -55.72
C THR A 148 -45.82 28.27 -56.83
N PRO A 149 -45.51 28.02 -58.16
CA PRO A 149 -45.76 28.96 -59.18
C PRO A 149 -47.26 29.12 -59.48
N LEU A 150 -48.08 28.09 -59.27
CA LEU A 150 -49.53 28.16 -59.50
C LEU A 150 -50.22 29.11 -58.50
N VAL A 151 -49.82 29.09 -57.24
CA VAL A 151 -50.34 30.02 -56.23
C VAL A 151 -49.87 31.45 -56.52
N GLN A 152 -48.58 31.62 -56.86
CA GLN A 152 -48.05 32.93 -57.24
C GLN A 152 -48.80 33.59 -58.40
N GLN A 153 -49.25 32.78 -59.39
CA GLN A 153 -50.03 33.20 -60.52
C GLN A 153 -51.55 33.28 -60.25
N ARG A 154 -51.98 33.00 -58.98
CA ARG A 154 -53.39 32.97 -58.57
C ARG A 154 -54.25 31.89 -59.25
N PHE A 155 -53.61 30.81 -59.77
CA PHE A 155 -54.28 29.65 -60.35
C PHE A 155 -54.63 28.56 -59.33
N ALA A 156 -54.16 28.67 -58.09
CA ALA A 156 -54.48 27.73 -57.02
C ALA A 156 -54.72 28.48 -55.69
N PRO A 157 -55.58 27.95 -54.80
CA PRO A 157 -55.83 28.50 -53.46
C PRO A 157 -54.63 28.39 -52.52
N GLU A 158 -54.43 29.37 -51.63
CA GLU A 158 -53.41 29.36 -50.64
C GLU A 158 -53.60 28.17 -49.59
N SER A 159 -54.86 27.83 -49.30
CA SER A 159 -55.16 26.70 -48.42
C SER A 159 -54.61 25.35 -48.92
N GLU A 160 -54.56 25.18 -50.24
CA GLU A 160 -53.98 24.00 -50.89
C GLU A 160 -52.46 23.99 -50.72
N MET A 161 -51.79 25.13 -50.79
CA MET A 161 -50.36 25.25 -50.50
C MET A 161 -50.04 24.91 -49.05
N ASP A 162 -50.87 25.41 -48.13
CA ASP A 162 -50.66 25.06 -46.69
C ASP A 162 -50.83 23.58 -46.43
N THR A 163 -51.73 22.92 -47.13
CA THR A 163 -51.88 21.47 -47.09
C THR A 163 -50.62 20.76 -47.60
N ARG A 164 -50.05 21.19 -48.74
CA ARG A 164 -48.81 20.63 -49.32
C ARG A 164 -47.58 20.86 -48.40
N ARG A 165 -47.48 22.10 -47.85
CA ARG A 165 -46.43 22.40 -46.86
C ARG A 165 -46.55 21.55 -45.58
N SER A 166 -47.76 21.27 -45.15
CA SER A 166 -48.00 20.37 -43.99
C SER A 166 -47.58 18.94 -44.31
N ALA A 167 -47.93 18.42 -45.51
CA ALA A 167 -47.48 17.10 -45.98
C ALA A 167 -45.94 17.04 -46.12
N LEU A 168 -45.28 18.11 -46.54
CA LEU A 168 -43.83 18.20 -46.61
C LEU A 168 -43.21 18.08 -45.19
N ARG A 169 -43.74 18.85 -44.23
CA ARG A 169 -43.25 18.76 -42.81
C ARG A 169 -43.49 17.37 -42.21
N GLU A 170 -44.63 16.76 -42.51
CA GLU A 170 -44.93 15.39 -42.10
C GLU A 170 -43.94 14.39 -42.72
N GLY A 171 -43.64 14.52 -44.03
CA GLY A 171 -42.61 13.69 -44.69
C GLY A 171 -41.22 13.85 -44.08
N GLN A 172 -40.83 15.10 -43.77
CA GLN A 172 -39.54 15.38 -43.08
C GLN A 172 -39.49 14.74 -41.69
N ALA A 173 -40.55 14.87 -40.90
CA ALA A 173 -40.62 14.25 -39.56
C ALA A 173 -40.64 12.72 -39.66
N GLY A 174 -41.35 12.15 -40.63
CA GLY A 174 -41.38 10.71 -40.87
C GLY A 174 -40.00 10.14 -41.26
N LEU A 175 -39.26 10.82 -42.11
CA LEU A 175 -37.90 10.44 -42.46
C LEU A 175 -36.95 10.53 -41.24
N ALA A 176 -37.05 11.58 -40.46
CA ALA A 176 -36.24 11.74 -39.25
C ALA A 176 -36.49 10.58 -38.25
N ALA A 177 -37.78 10.20 -38.05
CA ALA A 177 -38.16 9.08 -37.21
C ALA A 177 -37.63 7.73 -37.74
N ALA A 178 -37.74 7.49 -39.05
CA ALA A 178 -37.21 6.27 -39.68
C ALA A 178 -35.68 6.16 -39.56
N ARG A 179 -34.96 7.28 -39.75
CA ARG A 179 -33.49 7.32 -39.53
C ARG A 179 -33.10 7.06 -38.09
N ALA A 180 -33.83 7.56 -37.12
CA ALA A 180 -33.61 7.25 -35.71
C ALA A 180 -33.82 5.76 -35.39
N ALA A 181 -34.87 5.14 -35.96
CA ALA A 181 -35.12 3.71 -35.82
C ALA A 181 -34.02 2.86 -36.49
N LEU A 182 -33.50 3.27 -37.63
CA LEU A 182 -32.35 2.61 -38.27
C LEU A 182 -31.13 2.68 -37.38
N HIS A 183 -30.80 3.85 -36.85
CA HIS A 183 -29.65 4.00 -35.95
C HIS A 183 -29.76 3.10 -34.68
N GLN A 184 -30.97 3.01 -34.12
CA GLN A 184 -31.20 2.08 -32.98
C GLN A 184 -30.93 0.64 -33.38
N ALA A 185 -31.41 0.17 -34.53
CA ALA A 185 -31.19 -1.19 -35.01
C ALA A 185 -29.70 -1.46 -35.30
N GLU A 186 -28.97 -0.48 -35.81
CA GLU A 186 -27.52 -0.57 -36.04
C GLU A 186 -26.75 -0.65 -34.71
N LEU A 187 -27.13 0.11 -33.67
CA LEU A 187 -26.58 0.01 -32.34
C LEU A 187 -26.85 -1.38 -31.69
N ASP A 188 -28.05 -1.90 -31.86
CA ASP A 188 -28.39 -3.24 -31.30
C ASP A 188 -27.55 -4.33 -31.98
N LEU A 189 -27.30 -4.22 -33.29
CA LEU A 189 -26.39 -5.10 -34.02
C LEU A 189 -24.93 -4.95 -33.52
N GLU A 190 -24.45 -3.72 -33.34
CA GLU A 190 -23.12 -3.49 -32.76
C GLU A 190 -22.99 -4.10 -31.35
N PHE A 191 -24.01 -3.95 -30.50
CA PHE A 191 -24.02 -4.49 -29.16
C PHE A 191 -24.13 -6.02 -29.11
N SER A 192 -24.45 -6.67 -30.20
CA SER A 192 -24.36 -8.14 -30.33
C SER A 192 -22.92 -8.66 -30.33
N GLU A 193 -21.95 -7.77 -30.63
CA GLU A 193 -20.52 -7.98 -30.45
C GLU A 193 -20.06 -7.36 -29.13
N ILE A 194 -19.78 -8.21 -28.14
CA ILE A 194 -19.38 -7.74 -26.82
C ILE A 194 -17.87 -7.62 -26.78
N ARG A 195 -17.38 -6.39 -26.65
CA ARG A 195 -15.97 -6.05 -26.70
C ARG A 195 -15.46 -5.57 -25.35
N ALA A 196 -14.15 -5.73 -25.11
CA ALA A 196 -13.48 -5.24 -23.92
C ALA A 196 -13.47 -3.70 -23.90
N PRO A 197 -14.01 -3.03 -22.87
CA PRO A 197 -14.05 -1.56 -22.82
C PRO A 197 -12.67 -0.94 -22.52
N ARG A 198 -11.73 -1.73 -22.03
CA ARG A 198 -10.38 -1.30 -21.65
C ARG A 198 -9.42 -2.49 -21.65
N PRO A 199 -8.09 -2.25 -21.66
CA PRO A 199 -7.13 -3.35 -21.53
C PRO A 199 -7.16 -3.91 -20.11
N GLY A 200 -6.87 -5.22 -19.98
CA GLY A 200 -6.82 -5.89 -18.68
C GLY A 200 -6.84 -7.42 -18.82
N ARG A 201 -7.00 -8.08 -17.69
CA ARG A 201 -7.14 -9.53 -17.65
C ARG A 201 -8.60 -9.88 -17.46
N VAL A 202 -9.13 -10.74 -18.32
CA VAL A 202 -10.47 -11.31 -18.15
C VAL A 202 -10.41 -12.42 -17.10
N SER A 203 -11.49 -12.58 -16.34
CA SER A 203 -11.69 -13.68 -15.41
C SER A 203 -12.20 -14.92 -16.17
N ASP A 204 -12.73 -15.89 -15.43
CA ASP A 204 -13.45 -17.02 -15.98
C ASP A 204 -14.71 -16.56 -16.71
N ARG A 205 -15.07 -17.26 -17.79
CA ARG A 205 -16.36 -17.09 -18.43
C ARG A 205 -17.47 -17.67 -17.55
N ARG A 206 -18.57 -16.94 -17.44
CA ARG A 206 -19.75 -17.35 -16.67
C ARG A 206 -20.83 -17.98 -17.53
N VAL A 207 -20.69 -17.88 -18.85
CA VAL A 207 -21.61 -18.41 -19.85
C VAL A 207 -20.83 -19.05 -20.98
N ASP A 208 -21.39 -20.11 -21.55
CA ASP A 208 -20.83 -20.85 -22.69
C ASP A 208 -21.62 -20.56 -23.97
N ALA A 209 -21.00 -20.90 -25.10
CA ALA A 209 -21.70 -20.89 -26.39
C ALA A 209 -22.94 -21.78 -26.34
N GLY A 210 -24.06 -21.31 -26.87
CA GLY A 210 -25.35 -21.91 -26.79
C GLY A 210 -26.28 -21.36 -25.71
N ASN A 211 -25.75 -20.68 -24.68
CA ASN A 211 -26.58 -20.11 -23.62
C ASN A 211 -27.31 -18.85 -24.08
N LEU A 212 -28.53 -18.66 -23.59
CA LEU A 212 -29.30 -17.45 -23.75
C LEU A 212 -28.89 -16.45 -22.66
N VAL A 213 -28.61 -15.19 -23.04
CA VAL A 213 -28.24 -14.09 -22.12
C VAL A 213 -29.24 -12.96 -22.19
N GLN A 214 -29.46 -12.31 -21.06
CA GLN A 214 -30.40 -11.21 -20.90
C GLN A 214 -29.65 -9.90 -20.72
N GLN A 215 -30.15 -8.87 -21.40
CA GLN A 215 -29.64 -7.49 -21.34
C GLN A 215 -29.48 -7.01 -19.90
N GLY A 216 -28.30 -6.46 -19.57
CA GLY A 216 -28.00 -5.83 -18.29
C GLY A 216 -27.94 -6.75 -17.08
N THR A 217 -28.50 -7.95 -17.16
CA THR A 217 -28.68 -8.87 -16.01
C THR A 217 -27.60 -9.94 -15.97
N THR A 218 -27.35 -10.62 -17.10
CA THR A 218 -26.43 -11.75 -17.14
C THR A 218 -24.97 -11.26 -17.04
N LEU A 219 -24.23 -11.75 -16.04
CA LEU A 219 -22.78 -11.53 -15.96
C LEU A 219 -22.08 -12.52 -16.89
N LEU A 220 -21.33 -12.01 -17.87
CA LEU A 220 -20.58 -12.84 -18.83
C LEU A 220 -19.18 -13.17 -18.32
N THR A 221 -18.46 -12.15 -17.87
CA THR A 221 -17.13 -12.26 -17.25
C THR A 221 -16.82 -10.97 -16.51
N THR A 222 -15.70 -10.94 -15.78
CA THR A 222 -15.17 -9.73 -15.15
C THR A 222 -13.82 -9.37 -15.77
N LEU A 223 -13.63 -8.11 -16.11
CA LEU A 223 -12.38 -7.56 -16.61
C LEU A 223 -11.70 -6.74 -15.51
N VAL A 224 -10.45 -7.03 -15.20
CA VAL A 224 -9.66 -6.30 -14.21
C VAL A 224 -8.46 -5.62 -14.89
N ALA A 225 -8.31 -4.33 -14.65
CA ALA A 225 -7.12 -3.59 -15.11
C ALA A 225 -6.00 -3.79 -14.09
N LEU A 226 -4.83 -4.21 -14.58
CA LEU A 226 -3.68 -4.59 -13.77
C LEU A 226 -2.57 -3.55 -13.78
N ASP A 227 -2.54 -2.65 -14.77
CA ASP A 227 -1.54 -1.58 -14.87
C ASP A 227 -2.24 -0.25 -15.25
N PRO A 228 -2.05 0.80 -14.42
CA PRO A 228 -1.44 0.77 -13.09
C PRO A 228 -2.28 -0.03 -12.09
N ILE A 229 -1.68 -0.41 -10.97
CA ILE A 229 -2.38 -1.08 -9.89
C ILE A 229 -2.53 -0.17 -8.68
N TYR A 230 -3.58 -0.37 -7.89
CA TYR A 230 -3.80 0.33 -6.64
C TYR A 230 -3.30 -0.49 -5.46
N VAL A 231 -2.82 0.21 -4.45
CA VAL A 231 -2.39 -0.37 -3.19
C VAL A 231 -3.07 0.42 -2.07
N SER A 232 -4.05 -0.20 -1.41
CA SER A 232 -4.79 0.39 -0.31
C SER A 232 -4.19 0.00 1.04
N PHE A 233 -4.16 0.92 1.99
CA PHE A 233 -3.68 0.71 3.34
C PHE A 233 -4.46 1.57 4.32
N ASP A 234 -4.44 1.18 5.59
CA ASP A 234 -5.06 1.94 6.66
C ASP A 234 -3.98 2.57 7.54
N ALA A 235 -4.11 3.87 7.80
CA ALA A 235 -3.23 4.63 8.69
C ALA A 235 -4.00 5.07 9.94
N SER A 236 -3.32 5.16 11.08
CA SER A 236 -3.92 5.62 12.32
C SER A 236 -4.22 7.13 12.29
N GLU A 237 -5.20 7.57 13.09
CA GLU A 237 -5.50 8.99 13.26
C GLU A 237 -4.25 9.80 13.69
N THR A 238 -3.45 9.24 14.60
CA THR A 238 -2.22 9.89 15.07
C THR A 238 -1.22 10.14 13.94
N GLU A 239 -1.06 9.19 13.04
CA GLU A 239 -0.18 9.34 11.87
C GLU A 239 -0.74 10.37 10.91
N TYR A 240 -2.02 10.30 10.57
CA TYR A 240 -2.68 11.28 9.73
C TYR A 240 -2.53 12.70 10.26
N LEU A 241 -2.78 12.93 11.56
CA LEU A 241 -2.63 14.24 12.19
C LEU A 241 -1.19 14.76 12.14
N ARG A 242 -0.19 13.87 12.27
CA ARG A 242 1.22 14.21 12.11
C ARG A 242 1.50 14.70 10.69
N TYR A 243 1.04 13.97 9.68
CA TYR A 243 1.16 14.36 8.27
C TYR A 243 0.43 15.69 7.99
N ALA A 244 -0.79 15.84 8.46
CA ALA A 244 -1.58 17.04 8.25
C ALA A 244 -0.94 18.30 8.86
N ARG A 245 -0.33 18.18 10.07
CA ARG A 245 0.42 19.28 10.71
C ARG A 245 1.70 19.63 9.94
N ALA A 246 2.46 18.63 9.51
CA ALA A 246 3.68 18.83 8.70
C ALA A 246 3.37 19.57 7.38
N THR A 247 2.24 19.27 6.77
CA THR A 247 1.76 19.93 5.56
C THR A 247 1.39 21.40 5.80
N ARG A 248 0.60 21.68 6.87
CA ARG A 248 0.19 23.05 7.22
C ARG A 248 1.37 23.93 7.62
N GLY A 249 2.40 23.33 8.22
CA GLY A 249 3.65 24.03 8.59
C GLY A 249 4.57 24.37 7.42
N GLY A 250 4.17 24.12 6.18
CA GLY A 250 4.98 24.39 4.98
C GLY A 250 6.21 23.48 4.81
N MET A 251 6.41 22.51 5.71
CA MET A 251 7.51 21.54 5.64
C MET A 251 7.25 20.46 4.57
N ARG A 252 6.04 20.39 4.03
CA ARG A 252 5.63 19.40 3.01
C ARG A 252 4.51 19.92 2.12
N ARG A 253 4.50 19.48 0.86
CA ARG A 253 3.31 19.52 0.02
C ARG A 253 2.31 18.46 0.54
N GLY A 254 1.07 18.84 0.65
CA GLY A 254 -0.08 18.21 1.32
C GLY A 254 -0.05 16.71 1.59
N ALA A 255 -0.40 16.32 2.81
CA ALA A 255 -0.77 14.95 3.12
C ALA A 255 -1.97 14.56 2.24
N GLY A 256 -1.80 13.56 1.39
CA GLY A 256 -2.82 13.14 0.42
C GLY A 256 -2.69 13.75 -0.98
N GLN A 257 -1.69 14.61 -1.25
CA GLN A 257 -1.39 15.05 -2.60
C GLN A 257 -0.56 14.01 -3.36
N ALA A 258 -0.82 13.92 -4.66
CA ALA A 258 -0.30 12.96 -5.65
C ALA A 258 1.24 12.87 -5.77
N ASP A 259 2.01 13.59 -4.94
CA ASP A 259 3.47 13.64 -5.00
C ASP A 259 4.19 12.90 -3.86
N THR A 260 3.45 12.35 -2.87
CA THR A 260 4.12 11.60 -1.79
C THR A 260 4.56 10.23 -2.32
N VAL A 261 5.88 10.02 -2.31
CA VAL A 261 6.49 8.75 -2.74
C VAL A 261 6.12 7.65 -1.74
N VAL A 262 5.70 6.52 -2.28
CA VAL A 262 5.52 5.28 -1.55
C VAL A 262 6.44 4.22 -2.14
N GLN A 263 6.88 3.31 -1.30
CA GLN A 263 7.64 2.16 -1.74
C GLN A 263 6.94 0.88 -1.28
N LEU A 264 6.97 -0.13 -2.13
CA LEU A 264 6.26 -1.38 -1.94
C LEU A 264 7.24 -2.55 -1.99
N ARG A 265 7.03 -3.53 -1.10
CA ARG A 265 7.63 -4.87 -1.17
C ARG A 265 6.57 -5.94 -0.96
N LEU A 266 6.71 -7.04 -1.63
CA LEU A 266 5.90 -8.24 -1.36
C LEU A 266 6.38 -8.93 -0.08
N LEU A 267 5.60 -9.87 0.42
CA LEU A 267 5.89 -10.53 1.69
C LEU A 267 7.13 -11.43 1.65
N ASP A 268 7.49 -11.92 0.47
CA ASP A 268 8.66 -12.76 0.18
C ASP A 268 9.91 -11.97 -0.24
N GLU A 269 9.77 -10.64 -0.42
CA GLU A 269 10.89 -9.77 -0.81
C GLU A 269 11.55 -9.15 0.44
N PRO A 270 12.90 -9.13 0.52
CA PRO A 270 13.59 -8.48 1.63
C PRO A 270 13.53 -6.95 1.53
N ASP A 271 13.52 -6.39 0.31
CA ASP A 271 13.70 -4.97 0.04
C ASP A 271 12.47 -4.34 -0.64
N PHE A 272 12.33 -3.01 -0.46
CA PHE A 272 11.32 -2.19 -1.14
C PHE A 272 11.81 -1.83 -2.54
N ARG A 273 11.43 -2.61 -3.55
CA ARG A 273 11.92 -2.47 -4.93
C ARG A 273 10.99 -1.70 -5.85
N ARG A 274 9.69 -1.61 -5.50
CA ARG A 274 8.69 -0.95 -6.34
C ARG A 274 8.34 0.39 -5.76
N GLU A 275 8.30 1.38 -6.62
CA GLU A 275 7.94 2.75 -6.25
C GLU A 275 6.58 3.12 -6.84
N GLY A 276 5.86 3.92 -6.09
CA GLY A 276 4.58 4.47 -6.49
C GLY A 276 4.35 5.83 -5.86
N ARG A 277 3.14 6.34 -6.00
CA ARG A 277 2.75 7.63 -5.44
C ARG A 277 1.40 7.53 -4.77
N MET A 278 1.21 8.34 -3.73
CA MET A 278 -0.12 8.52 -3.16
C MET A 278 -1.07 9.07 -4.22
N ASP A 279 -2.25 8.47 -4.28
CA ASP A 279 -3.33 8.84 -5.20
C ASP A 279 -4.52 9.45 -4.44
N PHE A 280 -4.83 8.86 -3.29
CA PHE A 280 -6.04 9.21 -2.55
C PHE A 280 -5.87 8.97 -1.05
N VAL A 281 -6.50 9.81 -0.25
CA VAL A 281 -6.75 9.61 1.18
C VAL A 281 -8.22 9.87 1.40
N ASP A 282 -8.89 9.01 2.15
CA ASP A 282 -10.31 9.13 2.45
C ASP A 282 -10.63 10.45 3.18
N SER A 283 -11.85 10.92 3.08
CA SER A 283 -12.34 12.15 3.71
C SER A 283 -12.73 11.97 5.17
N GLY A 284 -12.84 10.75 5.65
CA GLY A 284 -13.27 10.41 7.00
C GLY A 284 -12.55 9.21 7.59
N PHE A 285 -12.58 9.14 8.92
CA PHE A 285 -12.08 7.97 9.65
C PHE A 285 -13.17 6.92 9.79
N ASP A 286 -12.79 5.65 9.71
CA ASP A 286 -13.65 4.56 10.16
C ASP A 286 -13.79 4.63 11.69
N ALA A 287 -15.00 4.86 12.17
CA ALA A 287 -15.29 5.07 13.59
C ALA A 287 -15.04 3.82 14.46
N ARG A 288 -14.97 2.62 13.85
CA ARG A 288 -14.75 1.38 14.58
C ARG A 288 -13.27 1.09 14.79
N SER A 289 -12.44 1.40 13.80
CA SER A 289 -11.01 1.12 13.84
C SER A 289 -10.15 2.35 14.20
N GLY A 290 -10.70 3.57 14.10
CA GLY A 290 -9.93 4.81 14.27
C GLY A 290 -8.86 5.01 13.18
N THR A 291 -9.07 4.40 12.01
CA THR A 291 -8.13 4.47 10.90
C THR A 291 -8.70 5.24 9.71
N ILE A 292 -7.84 5.77 8.89
CA ILE A 292 -8.18 6.42 7.62
C ILE A 292 -7.55 5.62 6.48
N ARG A 293 -8.33 5.39 5.42
CA ARG A 293 -7.84 4.67 4.26
C ARG A 293 -7.02 5.58 3.36
N GLY A 294 -5.80 5.13 3.06
CA GLY A 294 -4.95 5.67 2.02
C GLY A 294 -4.88 4.74 0.82
N ARG A 295 -4.68 5.30 -0.38
CA ARG A 295 -4.47 4.55 -1.61
C ARG A 295 -3.29 5.13 -2.36
N ALA A 296 -2.43 4.25 -2.84
CA ALA A 296 -1.32 4.58 -3.71
C ALA A 296 -1.50 3.96 -5.10
N VAL A 297 -0.93 4.59 -6.09
CA VAL A 297 -0.83 4.08 -7.47
C VAL A 297 0.60 3.56 -7.67
N VAL A 298 0.72 2.35 -8.18
CA VAL A 298 1.99 1.70 -8.46
C VAL A 298 1.99 1.18 -9.90
N PRO A 299 3.00 1.47 -10.72
CA PRO A 299 3.16 0.85 -12.03
C PRO A 299 3.33 -0.68 -11.90
N ASN A 300 2.71 -1.42 -12.82
CA ASN A 300 2.77 -2.89 -12.84
C ASN A 300 2.95 -3.41 -14.27
N PRO A 301 4.01 -2.99 -14.98
CA PRO A 301 4.20 -3.33 -16.40
C PRO A 301 4.45 -4.82 -16.65
N ASP A 302 5.01 -5.52 -15.67
CA ASP A 302 5.23 -6.98 -15.68
C ASP A 302 3.97 -7.77 -15.27
N LEU A 303 2.90 -7.10 -14.85
CA LEU A 303 1.63 -7.66 -14.39
C LEU A 303 1.81 -8.68 -13.23
N PHE A 304 2.91 -8.58 -12.50
CA PHE A 304 3.26 -9.49 -11.40
C PHE A 304 2.42 -9.21 -10.16
N LEU A 305 2.15 -7.93 -9.88
CA LEU A 305 1.29 -7.55 -8.75
C LEU A 305 -0.14 -8.00 -9.02
N THR A 306 -0.59 -8.98 -8.26
CA THR A 306 -1.91 -9.60 -8.43
C THR A 306 -2.91 -9.03 -7.45
N PRO A 307 -4.10 -8.56 -7.89
CA PRO A 307 -5.16 -8.09 -7.02
C PRO A 307 -5.56 -9.12 -5.96
N GLY A 308 -5.77 -8.65 -4.74
CA GLY A 308 -6.13 -9.48 -3.58
C GLY A 308 -4.95 -9.90 -2.72
N SER A 309 -3.72 -9.84 -3.21
CA SER A 309 -2.53 -10.14 -2.42
C SER A 309 -2.19 -8.99 -1.45
N PHE A 310 -1.45 -9.34 -0.39
CA PHE A 310 -0.94 -8.39 0.60
C PHE A 310 0.50 -8.00 0.27
N ALA A 311 0.84 -6.78 0.68
CA ALA A 311 2.19 -6.24 0.55
C ALA A 311 2.54 -5.37 1.76
N ARG A 312 3.81 -5.05 1.92
CA ARG A 312 4.28 -3.99 2.81
C ARG A 312 4.49 -2.73 2.01
N LEU A 313 3.84 -1.67 2.43
CA LEU A 313 4.00 -0.33 1.87
C LEU A 313 4.69 0.54 2.91
N ARG A 314 5.68 1.31 2.48
CA ARG A 314 6.23 2.38 3.31
C ARG A 314 5.98 3.75 2.67
N LEU A 315 5.48 4.63 3.51
CA LEU A 315 5.16 5.99 3.14
C LEU A 315 6.30 6.91 3.60
N PHE A 316 6.83 7.69 2.71
CA PHE A 316 7.86 8.67 3.04
C PHE A 316 7.32 9.67 4.06
N ALA A 317 7.89 9.70 5.26
CA ALA A 317 7.48 10.56 6.35
C ALA A 317 8.27 11.88 6.44
N GLY A 318 9.31 12.09 5.64
CA GLY A 318 10.17 13.27 5.54
C GLY A 318 11.60 12.96 5.93
N GLU A 319 12.37 14.02 6.03
CA GLU A 319 13.72 13.96 6.57
C GLU A 319 13.73 14.63 7.93
N ALA A 320 14.34 13.99 8.90
CA ALA A 320 14.55 14.54 10.23
C ALA A 320 16.05 14.52 10.59
N PRO A 321 16.56 15.54 11.29
CA PRO A 321 17.91 15.48 11.82
C PRO A 321 17.99 14.35 12.85
N ALA A 322 18.92 13.44 12.65
CA ALA A 322 19.12 12.31 13.53
C ALA A 322 20.59 12.15 13.91
N LEU A 323 20.83 11.70 15.13
CA LEU A 323 22.14 11.27 15.58
C LEU A 323 22.32 9.79 15.28
N MET A 324 23.46 9.41 14.73
CA MET A 324 23.74 8.04 14.31
C MET A 324 25.01 7.54 14.99
N VAL A 325 24.95 6.28 15.42
CA VAL A 325 26.08 5.58 16.04
C VAL A 325 26.25 4.20 15.39
N PRO A 326 27.45 3.61 15.38
CA PRO A 326 27.62 2.22 14.94
C PRO A 326 26.74 1.28 15.74
N ASP A 327 26.08 0.32 15.09
CA ASP A 327 25.21 -0.65 15.77
C ASP A 327 25.98 -1.46 16.84
N ALA A 328 27.28 -1.70 16.61
CA ALA A 328 28.19 -2.34 17.56
C ALA A 328 28.44 -1.55 18.86
N ALA A 329 28.14 -0.23 18.89
CA ALA A 329 28.25 0.59 20.10
C ALA A 329 27.03 0.50 21.02
N ILE A 330 25.97 -0.23 20.60
CA ILE A 330 24.73 -0.35 21.33
C ILE A 330 24.74 -1.64 22.15
N MET A 331 24.48 -1.48 23.42
CA MET A 331 24.34 -2.60 24.37
C MET A 331 22.87 -2.82 24.72
N ALA A 332 22.54 -4.06 25.02
CA ALA A 332 21.24 -4.43 25.57
C ALA A 332 21.38 -4.75 27.05
N ASP A 333 20.52 -4.19 27.87
CA ASP A 333 20.37 -4.52 29.28
C ASP A 333 18.91 -4.81 29.60
N GLN A 334 18.64 -5.28 30.82
CA GLN A 334 17.27 -5.56 31.29
C GLN A 334 16.35 -4.32 31.24
N SER A 335 16.94 -3.11 31.38
CA SER A 335 16.23 -1.82 31.32
C SER A 335 15.98 -1.30 29.91
N GLY A 336 16.60 -1.92 28.85
CA GLY A 336 16.45 -1.47 27.46
C GLY A 336 17.77 -1.40 26.69
N ARG A 337 17.78 -0.54 25.67
CA ARG A 337 18.96 -0.27 24.85
C ARG A 337 19.74 0.91 25.40
N MET A 338 21.08 0.77 25.49
CA MET A 338 21.95 1.82 25.99
C MET A 338 23.23 1.95 25.16
N VAL A 339 23.85 3.09 25.26
CA VAL A 339 25.22 3.35 24.81
C VAL A 339 26.06 3.82 26.01
N LEU A 340 27.36 3.56 25.96
CA LEU A 340 28.28 4.08 26.96
C LEU A 340 28.90 5.41 26.46
N THR A 341 28.82 6.44 27.28
CA THR A 341 29.42 7.73 27.01
C THR A 341 30.55 7.97 28.01
N VAL A 342 31.55 8.79 27.59
CA VAL A 342 32.67 9.17 28.44
C VAL A 342 32.56 10.66 28.77
N ALA A 343 32.46 10.98 30.04
CA ALA A 343 32.46 12.37 30.53
C ALA A 343 33.84 13.04 30.35
N SER A 344 33.93 14.36 30.57
CA SER A 344 35.20 15.11 30.43
C SER A 344 36.29 14.64 31.38
N ASP A 345 35.91 14.08 32.53
CA ASP A 345 36.80 13.52 33.56
C ASP A 345 37.27 12.07 33.27
N GLY A 346 36.84 11.45 32.14
CA GLY A 346 37.16 10.09 31.78
C GLY A 346 36.23 9.04 32.38
N THR A 347 35.17 9.44 33.10
CA THR A 347 34.20 8.50 33.70
C THR A 347 33.22 7.98 32.68
N VAL A 348 33.00 6.65 32.68
CA VAL A 348 32.01 5.96 31.79
C VAL A 348 30.61 6.05 32.40
N SER A 349 29.68 6.58 31.65
CA SER A 349 28.27 6.71 32.04
C SER A 349 27.36 5.97 31.04
N PRO A 350 26.42 5.11 31.49
CA PRO A 350 25.42 4.53 30.60
C PRO A 350 24.35 5.57 30.26
N ARG A 351 23.94 5.62 28.98
CA ARG A 351 22.85 6.44 28.49
C ARG A 351 21.80 5.57 27.82
N THR A 352 20.61 5.53 28.38
CA THR A 352 19.48 4.85 27.73
C THR A 352 19.08 5.59 26.48
N VAL A 353 18.94 4.84 25.37
CA VAL A 353 18.65 5.43 24.05
C VAL A 353 17.41 4.78 23.43
N LEU A 354 16.61 5.61 22.76
CA LEU A 354 15.54 5.12 21.89
C LEU A 354 16.09 4.99 20.48
N LEU A 355 16.07 3.76 19.96
CA LEU A 355 16.63 3.46 18.65
C LEU A 355 15.64 3.67 17.51
N GLY A 356 16.17 4.04 16.36
CA GLY A 356 15.52 4.07 15.06
C GLY A 356 16.04 2.97 14.14
N PRO A 357 15.78 3.10 12.83
CA PRO A 357 16.24 2.16 11.82
C PRO A 357 17.77 2.15 11.68
N LEU A 358 18.27 1.08 11.06
CA LEU A 358 19.66 1.00 10.58
C LEU A 358 19.73 1.65 9.20
N VAL A 359 20.64 2.61 9.01
CA VAL A 359 20.84 3.32 7.75
C VAL A 359 22.35 3.37 7.47
N ASP A 360 22.78 2.93 6.31
CA ASP A 360 24.17 2.88 5.88
C ASP A 360 25.12 2.23 6.92
N GLY A 361 24.66 1.18 7.62
CA GLY A 361 25.42 0.48 8.66
C GLY A 361 25.49 1.20 10.02
N LEU A 362 24.82 2.34 10.15
CA LEU A 362 24.70 3.10 11.40
C LEU A 362 23.28 3.05 11.94
N ARG A 363 23.15 2.96 13.26
CA ARG A 363 21.86 2.98 13.95
C ARG A 363 21.45 4.42 14.25
N VAL A 364 20.26 4.78 13.84
CA VAL A 364 19.62 6.05 14.21
C VAL A 364 19.28 6.02 15.70
N VAL A 365 19.59 7.11 16.41
CA VAL A 365 19.19 7.33 17.80
C VAL A 365 18.16 8.47 17.82
N ARG A 366 16.93 8.14 18.24
CA ARG A 366 15.81 9.10 18.27
C ARG A 366 15.83 10.01 19.50
N SER A 367 16.32 9.49 20.63
CA SER A 367 16.47 10.24 21.87
C SER A 367 17.46 9.58 22.80
N GLY A 368 17.96 10.34 23.80
CA GLY A 368 18.89 9.84 24.83
C GLY A 368 20.36 10.21 24.59
N LEU A 369 20.70 10.82 23.44
CA LEU A 369 22.04 11.36 23.15
C LEU A 369 21.98 12.84 22.78
N ALA A 370 23.05 13.55 23.16
CA ALA A 370 23.34 14.89 22.69
C ALA A 370 24.43 14.88 21.59
N PRO A 371 24.46 15.86 20.67
CA PRO A 371 25.45 15.92 19.59
C PRO A 371 26.90 15.93 20.07
N GLU A 372 27.15 16.48 21.26
CA GLU A 372 28.45 16.60 21.93
C GLU A 372 28.86 15.40 22.77
N ASP A 373 27.96 14.41 22.97
CA ASP A 373 28.27 13.22 23.77
C ASP A 373 29.39 12.41 23.12
N ARG A 374 30.36 11.97 23.91
CA ARG A 374 31.44 11.10 23.45
C ARG A 374 31.06 9.66 23.66
N VAL A 375 30.55 8.99 22.62
CA VAL A 375 30.10 7.60 22.64
C VAL A 375 31.26 6.66 22.42
N ILE A 376 31.36 5.61 23.22
CA ILE A 376 32.37 4.56 23.05
C ILE A 376 31.98 3.71 21.83
N ILE A 377 32.86 3.74 20.82
CA ILE A 377 32.69 2.96 19.56
C ILE A 377 33.64 1.78 19.44
N GLY A 378 34.67 1.73 20.29
CA GLY A 378 35.64 0.64 20.34
C GLY A 378 36.11 0.35 21.76
N GLY A 379 36.40 -0.92 22.08
CA GLY A 379 36.84 -1.32 23.42
C GLY A 379 35.73 -1.44 24.46
N LEU A 380 34.47 -1.60 24.06
CA LEU A 380 33.29 -1.71 24.93
C LEU A 380 33.45 -2.75 26.04
N HIS A 381 34.13 -3.88 25.80
CA HIS A 381 34.39 -4.92 26.78
C HIS A 381 35.30 -4.47 27.93
N ARG A 382 36.03 -3.36 27.78
CA ARG A 382 36.90 -2.76 28.78
C ARG A 382 36.20 -1.67 29.57
N ALA A 383 35.11 -1.12 29.07
CA ALA A 383 34.37 -0.03 29.67
C ALA A 383 33.26 -0.57 30.57
N ARG A 384 33.41 -0.34 31.90
CA ARG A 384 32.33 -0.64 32.86
C ARG A 384 31.68 0.66 33.32
N PRO A 385 30.39 0.72 33.55
CA PRO A 385 29.74 1.90 34.12
C PRO A 385 30.40 2.31 35.43
N GLY A 386 30.74 3.63 35.54
CA GLY A 386 31.44 4.19 36.70
C GLY A 386 32.98 4.03 36.70
N ALA A 387 33.56 3.30 35.74
CA ALA A 387 35.02 3.16 35.64
C ALA A 387 35.63 4.36 34.91
N HIS A 388 36.89 4.67 35.23
CA HIS A 388 37.71 5.66 34.48
C HIS A 388 38.40 4.94 33.32
N VAL A 389 38.34 5.59 32.13
CA VAL A 389 38.96 5.13 30.89
C VAL A 389 39.80 6.22 30.24
N THR A 390 40.79 5.82 29.46
CA THR A 390 41.55 6.76 28.61
C THR A 390 40.84 6.82 27.25
N ALA A 391 40.27 8.00 26.93
CA ALA A 391 39.51 8.18 25.70
C ALA A 391 40.46 8.52 24.53
N GLU A 392 40.47 7.71 23.50
CA GLU A 392 41.12 7.99 22.22
C GLU A 392 40.05 8.45 21.23
N LEU A 393 40.29 9.60 20.56
CA LEU A 393 39.34 10.16 19.63
C LEU A 393 39.31 9.34 18.31
N GLY A 394 38.16 8.76 18.01
CA GLY A 394 37.79 8.13 16.73
C GLY A 394 36.86 9.02 15.91
N ARG A 395 36.42 8.49 14.77
CA ARG A 395 35.38 9.09 13.91
C ARG A 395 34.36 8.05 13.53
N ILE A 396 33.09 8.44 13.54
CA ILE A 396 32.00 7.65 12.98
C ILE A 396 31.92 7.99 11.48
N GLY A 397 32.24 7.03 10.62
CA GLY A 397 32.02 7.11 9.18
C GLY A 397 30.90 6.17 8.75
N PRO A 398 30.38 6.26 7.51
CA PRO A 398 29.49 5.26 6.96
C PRO A 398 30.20 3.90 7.05
N GLY A 399 29.53 2.93 7.68
CA GLY A 399 30.07 1.57 7.80
C GLY A 399 30.27 0.96 6.41
N PRO A 400 31.15 -0.04 6.26
CA PRO A 400 31.22 -0.77 5.01
C PRO A 400 29.84 -1.32 4.72
N MET A 401 29.30 -1.04 3.53
CA MET A 401 28.14 -1.72 3.01
C MET A 401 28.44 -3.23 3.10
N ALA A 402 27.70 -3.97 3.91
CA ALA A 402 27.73 -5.41 3.85
C ALA A 402 27.42 -5.78 2.39
N ALA A 403 28.41 -6.35 1.70
CA ALA A 403 28.16 -6.95 0.42
C ALA A 403 27.05 -7.98 0.64
N ALA A 404 25.94 -7.81 -0.07
CA ALA A 404 24.89 -8.81 -0.13
C ALA A 404 25.48 -10.00 -0.89
N ASP A 405 25.74 -11.09 -0.14
CA ASP A 405 25.95 -12.42 -0.73
C ASP A 405 24.62 -13.00 -1.19
#